data_5fcd86d1c44e3f151bd53bf84b53e3ef
#
_entry.id   5fcd86d1c44e3f151bd53bf84b53e3ef
#
_cell.length_a   1.000
_cell.length_b   1.000
_cell.length_c   1.000
_cell.angle_alpha   90.00
_cell.angle_beta   90.00
_cell.angle_gamma   90.00
#
_symmetry.space_group_name_H-M   'P 1'
#
loop_
_entity.id
_entity.type
_entity.pdbx_description
1 polymer ?
#
loop_
_entity_poly.entity_id
_entity_poly.type
_entity_poly.pdbx_seq_one_letter_code
_entity_poly.pdbx_strand_id
1 'polypeptide(L)' 'MADLKGTKTEANLQTAFAGESMARNKYTYFASKARKDGYVQIAKIFEETAANEKEHAKIWFKLLNGGIDDTITNLKAAAA' A
#
# COMPACT_ATOMS: atom_id res chain seq x y z
N MET A 1 8.34 -0.47 -21.63
CA MET A 1 8.32 -1.48 -20.57
C MET A 1 7.61 -2.72 -21.07
N ALA A 2 8.09 -3.89 -20.71
CA ALA A 2 7.44 -5.13 -21.12
C ALA A 2 6.00 -5.21 -20.57
N ASP A 3 5.10 -5.77 -21.36
CA ASP A 3 3.73 -5.99 -20.95
C ASP A 3 3.69 -7.13 -19.91
N LEU A 4 3.26 -6.82 -18.70
CA LEU A 4 3.15 -7.78 -17.62
C LEU A 4 1.79 -8.49 -17.58
N LYS A 5 0.86 -8.07 -18.43
CA LYS A 5 -0.52 -8.57 -18.40
C LYS A 5 -0.58 -10.08 -18.64
N GLY A 6 -1.25 -10.80 -17.73
CA GLY A 6 -1.38 -12.24 -17.81
C GLY A 6 -0.16 -13.03 -17.36
N THR A 7 0.91 -12.37 -16.93
CA THR A 7 2.12 -13.04 -16.51
C THR A 7 2.07 -13.44 -15.02
N LYS A 8 2.92 -14.40 -14.65
CA LYS A 8 3.13 -14.79 -13.26
C LYS A 8 3.67 -13.62 -12.43
N THR A 9 4.51 -12.78 -13.05
CA THR A 9 5.05 -11.58 -12.42
C THR A 9 3.93 -10.61 -12.04
N GLU A 10 2.97 -10.39 -12.92
CA GLU A 10 1.80 -9.57 -12.62
C GLU A 10 1.03 -10.12 -11.41
N ALA A 11 0.74 -11.41 -11.40
CA ALA A 11 0.03 -12.05 -10.29
C ALA A 11 0.79 -11.89 -8.97
N ASN A 12 2.11 -12.06 -9.00
CA ASN A 12 2.95 -11.89 -7.81
C ASN A 12 2.96 -10.44 -7.31
N LEU A 13 2.99 -9.46 -8.22
CA LEU A 13 2.95 -8.04 -7.86
C LEU A 13 1.59 -7.66 -7.26
N GLN A 14 0.50 -8.21 -7.79
CA GLN A 14 -0.83 -7.99 -7.23
C GLN A 14 -0.94 -8.55 -5.81
N THR A 15 -0.41 -9.74 -5.59
CA THR A 15 -0.38 -10.36 -4.27
C THR A 15 0.46 -9.53 -3.29
N ALA A 16 1.63 -9.06 -3.73
CA ALA A 16 2.49 -8.21 -2.91
C ALA A 16 1.82 -6.89 -2.56
N PHE A 17 1.18 -6.23 -3.55
CA PHE A 17 0.46 -4.98 -3.31
C PHE A 17 -0.68 -5.17 -2.31
N ALA A 18 -1.47 -6.21 -2.45
CA ALA A 18 -2.57 -6.51 -1.54
C ALA A 18 -2.06 -6.78 -0.12
N GLY A 19 -1.01 -7.61 0.01
CA GLY A 19 -0.43 -7.95 1.31
C GLY A 19 0.15 -6.75 2.04
N GLU A 20 0.92 -5.90 1.32
CA GLU A 20 1.50 -4.68 1.90
C GLU A 20 0.41 -3.68 2.29
N SER A 21 -0.64 -3.56 1.48
CA SER A 21 -1.76 -2.65 1.77
C SER A 21 -2.55 -3.12 3.01
N MET A 22 -2.79 -4.40 3.15
CA MET A 22 -3.44 -4.98 4.32
C MET A 22 -2.58 -4.76 5.57
N ALA A 23 -1.28 -5.01 5.48
CA ALA A 23 -0.35 -4.80 6.59
C ALA A 23 -0.33 -3.33 7.02
N ARG A 24 -0.29 -2.40 6.07
CA ARG A 24 -0.33 -0.96 6.36
C ARG A 24 -1.56 -0.60 7.18
N ASN A 25 -2.74 -1.04 6.78
CA ASN A 25 -3.97 -0.74 7.48
C ASN A 25 -3.97 -1.33 8.89
N LYS A 26 -3.53 -2.57 9.01
CA LYS A 26 -3.43 -3.24 10.31
C LYS A 26 -2.53 -2.45 11.28
N TYR A 27 -1.34 -2.05 10.84
CA TYR A 27 -0.41 -1.30 11.67
C TYR A 27 -0.92 0.10 11.99
N THR A 28 -1.64 0.74 11.06
CA THR A 28 -2.30 2.02 11.33
C THR A 28 -3.32 1.89 12.47
N TYR A 29 -4.11 0.84 12.46
CA TYR A 29 -5.10 0.58 13.51
C TYR A 29 -4.41 0.26 14.85
N PHE A 30 -3.35 -0.53 14.82
CA PHE A 30 -2.57 -0.84 16.02
C PHE A 30 -1.94 0.42 16.62
N ALA A 31 -1.42 1.31 15.78
CA ALA A 31 -0.86 2.58 16.25
C ALA A 31 -1.90 3.44 16.95
N SER A 32 -3.10 3.53 16.39
CA SER A 32 -4.21 4.29 16.98
C SER A 32 -4.55 3.78 18.37
N LYS A 33 -4.65 2.46 18.52
CA LYS A 33 -4.97 1.85 19.82
C LYS A 33 -3.85 2.07 20.84
N ALA A 34 -2.59 1.92 20.40
CA ALA A 34 -1.45 2.13 21.26
C ALA A 34 -1.41 3.56 21.80
N ARG A 35 -1.72 4.57 20.97
CA ARG A 35 -1.80 5.95 21.42
C ARG A 35 -2.89 6.17 22.44
N LYS A 36 -4.07 5.61 22.22
CA LYS A 36 -5.20 5.71 23.16
C LYS A 36 -4.83 5.11 24.52
N ASP A 37 -4.07 4.04 24.52
CA ASP A 37 -3.65 3.34 25.73
C ASP A 37 -2.40 3.96 26.37
N GLY A 38 -1.82 5.00 25.77
CA GLY A 38 -0.67 5.72 26.30
C GLY A 38 0.70 5.12 25.94
N TYR A 39 0.75 4.14 25.04
CA TYR A 39 2.01 3.53 24.60
C TYR A 39 2.59 4.29 23.40
N VAL A 40 3.12 5.48 23.64
CA VAL A 40 3.53 6.41 22.60
C VAL A 40 4.67 5.84 21.73
N GLN A 41 5.68 5.21 22.35
CA GLN A 41 6.79 4.66 21.58
C GLN A 41 6.38 3.47 20.72
N ILE A 42 5.50 2.61 21.24
CA ILE A 42 4.94 1.51 20.48
C ILE A 42 4.11 2.04 19.32
N ALA A 43 3.32 3.08 19.54
CA ALA A 43 2.55 3.72 18.49
C ALA A 43 3.45 4.23 17.36
N LYS A 44 4.57 4.87 17.70
CA LYS A 44 5.54 5.35 16.71
C LYS A 44 6.11 4.22 15.86
N ILE A 45 6.43 3.09 16.49
CA ILE A 45 6.96 1.91 15.77
C ILE A 45 5.91 1.42 14.77
N PHE A 46 4.65 1.29 15.17
CA PHE A 46 3.58 0.89 14.28
C PHE A 46 3.35 1.89 13.15
N GLU A 47 3.43 3.19 13.44
CA GLU A 47 3.29 4.25 12.42
C GLU A 47 4.40 4.18 11.38
N GLU A 48 5.65 3.98 11.83
CA GLU A 48 6.79 3.84 10.92
C GLU A 48 6.66 2.59 10.06
N THR A 49 6.24 1.48 10.66
CA THR A 49 6.01 0.24 9.91
C THR A 49 4.90 0.43 8.87
N ALA A 50 3.81 1.11 9.24
CA ALA A 50 2.73 1.41 8.30
C ALA A 50 3.21 2.29 7.15
N ALA A 51 4.06 3.28 7.43
CA ALA A 51 4.64 4.16 6.40
C ALA A 51 5.54 3.37 5.44
N ASN A 52 6.34 2.44 5.94
CA ASN A 52 7.19 1.58 5.11
C ASN A 52 6.34 0.68 4.21
N GLU A 53 5.28 0.08 4.75
CA GLU A 53 4.37 -0.76 3.98
C GLU A 53 3.67 0.03 2.87
N LYS A 54 3.29 1.28 3.16
CA LYS A 54 2.69 2.19 2.17
C LYS A 54 3.66 2.45 1.01
N GLU A 55 4.93 2.71 1.31
CA GLU A 55 5.94 2.97 0.27
C GLU A 55 6.20 1.72 -0.57
N HIS A 56 6.26 0.55 0.04
CA HIS A 56 6.39 -0.71 -0.70
C HIS A 56 5.18 -0.94 -1.61
N ALA A 57 3.97 -0.75 -1.09
CA ALA A 57 2.76 -0.90 -1.88
C ALA A 57 2.74 0.06 -3.08
N LYS A 58 3.22 1.28 -2.89
CA LYS A 58 3.31 2.28 -3.96
C LYS A 58 4.25 1.82 -5.08
N ILE A 59 5.38 1.20 -4.73
CA ILE A 59 6.32 0.64 -5.71
C ILE A 59 5.62 -0.44 -6.54
N TRP A 60 4.95 -1.38 -5.89
CA TRP A 60 4.22 -2.45 -6.57
C TRP A 60 3.11 -1.90 -7.45
N PHE A 61 2.37 -0.91 -6.97
CA PHE A 61 1.31 -0.25 -7.74
C PHE A 61 1.87 0.39 -9.01
N LYS A 62 2.99 1.11 -8.91
CA LYS A 62 3.63 1.74 -10.08
C LYS A 62 4.09 0.72 -11.10
N LEU A 63 4.64 -0.40 -10.65
CA LEU A 63 5.07 -1.46 -11.55
C LEU A 63 3.88 -2.12 -12.26
N LEU A 64 2.78 -2.32 -11.55
CA LEU A 64 1.57 -2.93 -12.12
C LEU A 64 0.89 -2.03 -13.14
N ASN A 65 0.88 -0.72 -12.91
CA ASN A 65 0.09 0.23 -13.69
C ASN A 65 0.92 1.17 -14.56
N GLY A 66 2.25 1.00 -14.57
CA GLY A 66 3.13 1.89 -15.33
C GLY A 66 3.31 3.27 -14.71
N GLY A 67 2.93 3.43 -13.45
CA GLY A 67 3.01 4.70 -12.72
C GLY A 67 1.69 5.03 -12.02
N ILE A 68 1.59 6.28 -11.60
CA ILE A 68 0.36 6.86 -11.07
C ILE A 68 -0.09 7.92 -12.05
N ASP A 69 -1.33 7.80 -12.54
CA ASP A 69 -1.87 8.69 -13.56
C ASP A 69 -2.29 10.05 -12.98
N ASP A 70 -2.73 10.94 -13.88
CA ASP A 70 -3.24 12.24 -13.49
C ASP A 70 -4.59 12.13 -12.75
N THR A 71 -5.00 13.22 -12.13
CA THR A 71 -6.20 13.24 -11.29
C THR A 71 -7.46 12.86 -12.04
N ILE A 72 -7.63 13.32 -13.27
CA ILE A 72 -8.84 13.04 -14.06
C ILE A 72 -8.91 11.55 -14.40
N THR A 73 -7.82 10.97 -14.84
CA THR A 73 -7.74 9.53 -15.13
C THR A 73 -8.02 8.72 -13.88
N ASN A 74 -7.43 9.12 -12.74
CA ASN A 74 -7.63 8.44 -11.46
C ASN A 74 -9.07 8.53 -10.98
N LEU A 75 -9.74 9.66 -11.19
CA LEU A 75 -11.16 9.82 -10.86
C LEU A 75 -12.03 8.86 -11.65
N LYS A 76 -11.75 8.73 -12.94
CA LYS A 76 -12.48 7.78 -13.81
C LYS A 76 -12.27 6.34 -13.35
N ALA A 77 -11.05 5.98 -13.01
CA ALA A 77 -10.72 4.64 -12.51
C ALA A 77 -11.45 4.35 -11.20
N ALA A 78 -11.50 5.32 -10.29
CA ALA A 78 -12.14 5.16 -8.99
C ALA A 78 -13.67 5.04 -9.13
N ALA A 79 -14.26 5.68 -10.13
CA ALA A 79 -15.71 5.65 -10.36
C ALA A 79 -16.18 4.38 -11.09
N ALA A 80 -15.27 3.61 -11.66
CA ALA A 80 -15.58 2.41 -12.41
C ALA A 80 -16.07 1.27 -11.53
#